data_76219a241cde0a48051676611ec66612
#
_entry.id   76219a241cde0a48051676611ec66612
#
_cell.length_a   1.000
_cell.length_b   1.000
_cell.length_c   1.000
_cell.angle_alpha   90.00
_cell.angle_beta   90.00
_cell.angle_gamma   90.00
#
_symmetry.space_group_name_H-M   'P 1'
#
loop_
_entity.id
_entity.type
_entity.pdbx_description
1 polymer ?
#
loop_
_entity_poly.entity_id
_entity_poly.type
_entity_poly.pdbx_seq_one_letter_code
_entity_poly.pdbx_strand_id
1 'polypeptide(L)'
;EPTSVKKLGDMIKNGRRGSFTGVLTVKGIQGHVAYPDMARNPIHEVASAIAELAQTKWDNGNEYFPPTTWQISNFNSGTGANNVIPGSATVRFNFRHSTASSIESLETRVVNILDRHGVHYDLEWRVDGRPFLTPRGDLVDAIAKAIKSVTGVDTELSTTGGTSDGRFI
;
A
#
# COMPACT_ATOMS: atom_id res chain seq x y z
N GLU A 1 10.86 -19.20 -2.96
CA GLU A 1 12.08 -18.38 -3.07
C GLU A 1 12.82 -18.39 -1.73
N PRO A 2 13.99 -19.08 -1.63
CA PRO A 2 14.81 -19.03 -0.43
C PRO A 2 15.38 -17.63 -0.22
N THR A 3 15.42 -17.20 1.01
CA THR A 3 15.93 -15.87 1.38
C THR A 3 16.55 -15.92 2.79
N SER A 4 17.06 -14.80 3.25
CA SER A 4 17.74 -14.70 4.54
C SER A 4 17.37 -13.39 5.21
N VAL A 5 17.12 -13.43 6.52
CA VAL A 5 16.87 -12.26 7.36
C VAL A 5 18.00 -12.09 8.38
N LYS A 6 18.32 -13.13 9.16
CA LYS A 6 19.37 -13.14 10.17
C LYS A 6 20.46 -14.16 9.87
N LYS A 7 20.10 -15.32 9.32
CA LYS A 7 21.00 -16.41 8.98
C LYS A 7 20.70 -16.90 7.57
N LEU A 8 21.72 -17.37 6.88
CA LEU A 8 21.57 -17.92 5.54
C LEU A 8 20.52 -19.04 5.53
N GLY A 9 19.46 -18.86 4.73
CA GLY A 9 18.39 -19.84 4.55
C GLY A 9 17.37 -19.89 5.69
N ASP A 10 17.35 -18.93 6.62
CA ASP A 10 16.36 -18.90 7.72
C ASP A 10 14.92 -18.65 7.26
N MET A 11 14.70 -18.34 5.98
CA MET A 11 13.36 -18.06 5.43
C MET A 11 13.18 -18.57 4.01
N ILE A 12 11.97 -19.09 3.72
CA ILE A 12 11.48 -19.36 2.38
C ILE A 12 10.29 -18.45 2.12
N LYS A 13 10.32 -17.66 1.05
CA LYS A 13 9.17 -16.91 0.58
C LYS A 13 8.29 -17.85 -0.27
N ASN A 14 7.16 -18.27 0.30
CA ASN A 14 6.18 -19.12 -0.35
C ASN A 14 4.92 -18.38 -0.81
N GLY A 15 4.94 -17.06 -0.74
CA GLY A 15 3.88 -16.19 -1.22
C GLY A 15 4.28 -14.73 -1.11
N ARG A 16 3.49 -13.85 -1.67
CA ARG A 16 3.69 -12.40 -1.64
C ARG A 16 2.37 -11.68 -1.46
N ARG A 17 2.40 -10.59 -0.72
CA ARG A 17 1.27 -9.66 -0.68
C ARG A 17 1.04 -9.03 -2.03
N GLY A 18 -0.21 -8.66 -2.31
CA GLY A 18 -0.57 -7.85 -3.44
C GLY A 18 -0.04 -6.42 -3.30
N SER A 19 0.04 -5.73 -4.44
CA SER A 19 0.37 -4.31 -4.53
C SER A 19 -0.72 -3.60 -5.33
N PHE A 20 -1.28 -2.54 -4.74
CA PHE A 20 -2.40 -1.80 -5.29
C PHE A 20 -2.17 -0.31 -5.07
N THR A 21 -2.07 0.47 -6.14
CA THR A 21 -1.69 1.88 -6.12
C THR A 21 -2.89 2.76 -6.43
N GLY A 22 -3.09 3.81 -5.64
CA GLY A 22 -4.01 4.91 -5.93
C GLY A 22 -3.26 6.21 -6.23
N VAL A 23 -3.78 6.98 -7.17
CA VAL A 23 -3.36 8.35 -7.45
C VAL A 23 -4.57 9.26 -7.24
N LEU A 24 -4.55 9.99 -6.13
CA LEU A 24 -5.59 10.93 -5.72
C LEU A 24 -5.18 12.32 -6.17
N THR A 25 -5.99 12.96 -7.02
CA THR A 25 -5.85 14.37 -7.40
C THR A 25 -6.94 15.17 -6.73
N VAL A 26 -6.59 15.92 -5.69
CA VAL A 26 -7.50 16.81 -4.96
C VAL A 26 -7.64 18.11 -5.74
N LYS A 27 -8.88 18.50 -6.03
CA LYS A 27 -9.21 19.69 -6.80
C LYS A 27 -9.42 20.87 -5.87
N GLY A 28 -8.56 21.88 -5.97
CA GLY A 28 -8.70 23.15 -5.27
C GLY A 28 -9.16 24.28 -6.19
N ILE A 29 -9.10 25.50 -5.66
CA ILE A 29 -9.23 26.74 -6.41
C ILE A 29 -8.02 27.60 -6.03
N GLN A 30 -7.16 27.90 -7.00
CA GLN A 30 -5.96 28.71 -6.77
C GLN A 30 -6.34 30.13 -6.39
N GLY A 31 -5.60 30.70 -5.45
CA GLY A 31 -5.80 32.08 -5.02
C GLY A 31 -4.64 32.63 -4.22
N HIS A 32 -4.75 33.91 -3.83
CA HIS A 32 -3.78 34.54 -2.98
C HIS A 32 -4.10 34.23 -1.51
N VAL A 33 -3.09 33.93 -0.69
CA VAL A 33 -3.27 33.55 0.72
C VAL A 33 -3.97 34.63 1.58
N ALA A 34 -3.91 35.92 1.16
CA ALA A 34 -4.60 37.01 1.83
C ALA A 34 -6.12 37.03 1.56
N TYR A 35 -6.61 36.23 0.59
CA TYR A 35 -8.02 36.21 0.20
C TYR A 35 -8.53 34.75 0.19
N PRO A 36 -8.50 34.04 1.35
CA PRO A 36 -8.80 32.59 1.42
C PRO A 36 -10.24 32.29 0.99
N ASP A 37 -11.18 33.21 1.18
CA ASP A 37 -12.59 33.04 0.80
C ASP A 37 -12.82 32.97 -0.73
N MET A 38 -11.84 33.42 -1.51
CA MET A 38 -11.84 33.34 -2.99
C MET A 38 -11.12 32.09 -3.53
N ALA A 39 -10.62 31.24 -2.65
CA ALA A 39 -9.82 30.07 -2.98
C ALA A 39 -10.39 28.82 -2.30
N ARG A 40 -9.91 27.65 -2.72
CA ARG A 40 -10.14 26.39 -2.01
C ARG A 40 -8.83 25.63 -1.90
N ASN A 41 -8.29 25.54 -0.69
CA ASN A 41 -6.99 24.92 -0.46
C ASN A 41 -7.07 23.39 -0.45
N PRO A 42 -6.58 22.69 -1.50
CA PRO A 42 -6.68 21.24 -1.58
C PRO A 42 -5.85 20.51 -0.51
N ILE A 43 -4.81 21.16 0.03
CA ILE A 43 -3.99 20.60 1.11
C ILE A 43 -4.82 20.53 2.40
N HIS A 44 -5.51 21.65 2.74
CA HIS A 44 -6.37 21.69 3.92
C HIS A 44 -7.57 20.74 3.79
N GLU A 45 -8.18 20.70 2.60
CA GLU A 45 -9.35 19.86 2.33
C GLU A 45 -9.05 18.37 2.53
N VAL A 46 -7.87 17.90 2.09
CA VAL A 46 -7.53 16.48 2.17
C VAL A 46 -6.91 16.06 3.50
N ALA A 47 -6.44 17.00 4.33
CA ALA A 47 -5.64 16.70 5.51
C ALA A 47 -6.33 15.75 6.50
N SER A 48 -7.61 15.99 6.81
CA SER A 48 -8.38 15.15 7.74
C SER A 48 -8.64 13.77 7.17
N ALA A 49 -8.94 13.66 5.87
CA ALA A 49 -9.12 12.38 5.20
C ALA A 49 -7.82 11.55 5.21
N ILE A 50 -6.67 12.19 4.94
CA ILE A 50 -5.35 11.53 5.00
C ILE A 50 -5.05 11.03 6.42
N ALA A 51 -5.35 11.83 7.44
CA ALA A 51 -5.14 11.43 8.84
C ALA A 51 -5.97 10.18 9.18
N GLU A 52 -7.22 10.11 8.74
CA GLU A 52 -8.08 8.95 8.94
C GLU A 52 -7.58 7.73 8.14
N LEU A 53 -7.25 7.90 6.86
CA LEU A 53 -6.69 6.83 6.02
C LEU A 53 -5.43 6.22 6.64
N ALA A 54 -4.54 7.06 7.18
CA ALA A 54 -3.29 6.62 7.81
C ALA A 54 -3.50 5.83 9.10
N GLN A 55 -4.59 6.09 9.84
CA GLN A 55 -4.94 5.43 11.08
C GLN A 55 -5.88 4.22 10.87
N THR A 56 -6.42 4.06 9.66
CA THR A 56 -7.37 3.00 9.35
C THR A 56 -6.72 1.63 9.46
N LYS A 57 -7.32 0.78 10.29
CA LYS A 57 -7.00 -0.65 10.31
C LYS A 57 -7.71 -1.34 9.15
N TRP A 58 -6.96 -1.72 8.14
CA TRP A 58 -7.51 -2.26 6.89
C TRP A 58 -8.04 -3.68 7.05
N ASP A 59 -7.27 -4.56 7.72
CA ASP A 59 -7.65 -5.91 8.14
C ASP A 59 -6.73 -6.41 9.28
N ASN A 60 -6.89 -7.67 9.65
CA ASN A 60 -6.03 -8.33 10.64
C ASN A 60 -5.00 -9.26 10.01
N GLY A 61 -4.94 -9.33 8.67
CA GLY A 61 -4.24 -10.40 7.99
C GLY A 61 -4.95 -11.75 8.18
N ASN A 62 -4.19 -12.83 8.00
CA ASN A 62 -4.64 -14.18 8.28
C ASN A 62 -3.42 -15.08 8.63
N GLU A 63 -3.63 -16.39 8.73
CA GLU A 63 -2.58 -17.38 9.05
C GLU A 63 -1.32 -17.23 8.18
N TYR A 64 -1.48 -16.82 6.92
CA TYR A 64 -0.40 -16.79 5.94
C TYR A 64 0.13 -15.39 5.65
N PHE A 65 -0.67 -14.36 5.89
CA PHE A 65 -0.35 -12.99 5.51
C PHE A 65 -0.46 -12.02 6.67
N PRO A 66 0.52 -11.12 6.82
CA PRO A 66 0.38 -10.00 7.74
C PRO A 66 -0.77 -9.07 7.32
N PRO A 67 -1.24 -8.20 8.22
CA PRO A 67 -2.28 -7.22 7.91
C PRO A 67 -1.95 -6.37 6.69
N THR A 68 -3.00 -5.98 5.97
CA THR A 68 -2.91 -5.00 4.89
C THR A 68 -2.41 -3.67 5.41
N THR A 69 -1.47 -3.07 4.70
CA THR A 69 -0.89 -1.76 5.02
C THR A 69 -1.16 -0.77 3.91
N TRP A 70 -1.33 0.51 4.28
CA TRP A 70 -1.50 1.65 3.39
C TRP A 70 -0.43 2.69 3.68
N GLN A 71 0.23 3.21 2.63
CA GLN A 71 1.28 4.22 2.77
C GLN A 71 1.21 5.22 1.62
N ILE A 72 1.36 6.51 1.96
CA ILE A 72 1.62 7.55 0.96
C ILE A 72 3.10 7.47 0.56
N SER A 73 3.35 7.41 -0.73
CA SER A 73 4.71 7.45 -1.28
C SER A 73 5.10 8.82 -1.83
N ASN A 74 4.11 9.61 -2.26
CA ASN A 74 4.33 10.96 -2.79
C ASN A 74 3.15 11.87 -2.44
N PHE A 75 3.48 13.12 -2.07
CA PHE A 75 2.51 14.19 -1.90
C PHE A 75 3.09 15.45 -2.52
N ASN A 76 2.47 15.90 -3.61
CA ASN A 76 2.93 17.05 -4.38
C ASN A 76 1.83 18.10 -4.46
N SER A 77 2.15 19.35 -4.12
CA SER A 77 1.27 20.48 -4.23
C SER A 77 2.08 21.77 -4.17
N GLY A 78 1.47 22.88 -4.58
CA GLY A 78 2.06 24.20 -4.50
C GLY A 78 2.84 24.60 -5.75
N THR A 79 3.11 25.90 -5.86
CA THR A 79 3.84 26.53 -6.97
C THR A 79 5.25 26.95 -6.57
N GLY A 80 5.61 26.79 -5.28
CA GLY A 80 6.85 27.31 -4.69
C GLY A 80 6.73 28.76 -4.19
N ALA A 81 5.64 29.46 -4.50
CA ALA A 81 5.40 30.83 -4.03
C ALA A 81 4.73 30.83 -2.64
N ASN A 82 5.22 31.68 -1.71
CA ASN A 82 4.72 31.71 -0.34
C ASN A 82 3.30 32.28 -0.18
N ASN A 83 2.84 33.02 -1.20
CA ASN A 83 1.58 33.75 -1.17
C ASN A 83 0.49 33.15 -2.08
N VAL A 84 0.68 31.94 -2.59
CA VAL A 84 -0.26 31.28 -3.50
C VAL A 84 -0.83 30.02 -2.86
N ILE A 85 -2.15 29.95 -2.73
CA ILE A 85 -2.92 28.74 -2.44
C ILE A 85 -2.94 27.90 -3.74
N PRO A 86 -2.50 26.64 -3.73
CA PRO A 86 -2.45 25.82 -4.95
C PRO A 86 -3.83 25.46 -5.46
N GLY A 87 -3.94 25.25 -6.79
CA GLY A 87 -5.17 24.80 -7.44
C GLY A 87 -5.40 23.29 -7.36
N SER A 88 -4.38 22.51 -7.01
CA SER A 88 -4.49 21.05 -6.86
C SER A 88 -3.42 20.50 -5.92
N ALA A 89 -3.69 19.29 -5.41
CA ALA A 89 -2.71 18.47 -4.71
C ALA A 89 -2.80 17.03 -5.24
N THR A 90 -1.65 16.39 -5.47
CA THR A 90 -1.60 15.00 -5.92
C THR A 90 -0.96 14.13 -4.85
N VAL A 91 -1.68 13.11 -4.43
CA VAL A 91 -1.25 12.13 -3.42
C VAL A 91 -1.17 10.76 -4.08
N ARG A 92 0.02 10.18 -4.10
CA ARG A 92 0.20 8.79 -4.53
C ARG A 92 0.39 7.90 -3.31
N PHE A 93 -0.42 6.86 -3.22
CA PHE A 93 -0.36 5.90 -2.13
C PHE A 93 -0.41 4.47 -2.65
N ASN A 94 0.02 3.53 -1.81
CA ASN A 94 0.06 2.11 -2.15
C ASN A 94 -0.45 1.26 -0.98
N PHE A 95 -1.23 0.26 -1.33
CA PHE A 95 -1.57 -0.85 -0.45
C PHE A 95 -0.61 -2.01 -0.67
N ARG A 96 -0.14 -2.60 0.43
CA ARG A 96 0.38 -3.97 0.46
C ARG A 96 -0.69 -4.82 1.10
N HIS A 97 -1.51 -5.47 0.27
CA HIS A 97 -2.71 -6.14 0.74
C HIS A 97 -2.55 -7.66 0.82
N SER A 98 -3.27 -8.25 1.76
CA SER A 98 -3.37 -9.67 1.97
C SER A 98 -4.57 -10.25 1.22
N THR A 99 -4.78 -11.56 1.35
CA THR A 99 -6.01 -12.22 0.88
C THR A 99 -7.21 -12.00 1.81
N ALA A 100 -7.02 -11.32 2.95
CA ALA A 100 -8.10 -10.96 3.88
C ALA A 100 -8.93 -9.78 3.40
N SER A 101 -8.42 -8.96 2.46
CA SER A 101 -9.14 -7.83 1.87
C SER A 101 -9.16 -7.93 0.35
N SER A 102 -10.33 -7.76 -0.26
CA SER A 102 -10.43 -7.61 -1.71
C SER A 102 -10.07 -6.19 -2.15
N ILE A 103 -9.64 -6.03 -3.40
CA ILE A 103 -9.33 -4.72 -4.00
C ILE A 103 -10.58 -3.82 -3.93
N GLU A 104 -11.73 -4.35 -4.30
CA GLU A 104 -13.02 -3.62 -4.32
C GLU A 104 -13.40 -3.12 -2.91
N SER A 105 -13.12 -3.93 -1.88
CA SER A 105 -13.33 -3.53 -0.48
C SER A 105 -12.40 -2.38 -0.07
N LEU A 106 -11.12 -2.41 -0.49
CA LEU A 106 -10.15 -1.36 -0.20
C LEU A 106 -10.52 -0.05 -0.92
N GLU A 107 -10.90 -0.11 -2.21
CA GLU A 107 -11.38 1.03 -3.00
C GLU A 107 -12.58 1.68 -2.33
N THR A 108 -13.62 0.88 -2.03
CA THR A 108 -14.86 1.38 -1.41
C THR A 108 -14.58 2.09 -0.09
N ARG A 109 -13.68 1.56 0.74
CA ARG A 109 -13.34 2.18 2.02
C ARG A 109 -12.59 3.50 1.86
N VAL A 110 -11.67 3.60 0.88
CA VAL A 110 -10.99 4.87 0.59
C VAL A 110 -11.99 5.91 0.10
N VAL A 111 -12.84 5.56 -0.89
CA VAL A 111 -13.86 6.45 -1.43
C VAL A 111 -14.80 6.95 -0.32
N ASN A 112 -15.30 6.05 0.53
CA ASN A 112 -16.19 6.41 1.65
C ASN A 112 -15.53 7.38 2.64
N ILE A 113 -14.22 7.26 2.88
CA ILE A 113 -13.49 8.19 3.74
C ILE A 113 -13.38 9.56 3.06
N LEU A 114 -12.95 9.61 1.80
CA LEU A 114 -12.81 10.86 1.05
C LEU A 114 -14.16 11.60 0.94
N ASP A 115 -15.22 10.89 0.60
CA ASP A 115 -16.57 11.45 0.45
C ASP A 115 -17.11 11.98 1.77
N ARG A 116 -16.92 11.25 2.87
CA ARG A 116 -17.36 11.68 4.21
C ARG A 116 -16.66 12.97 4.66
N HIS A 117 -15.41 13.17 4.25
CA HIS A 117 -14.67 14.41 4.51
C HIS A 117 -14.97 15.53 3.51
N GLY A 118 -15.83 15.29 2.52
CA GLY A 118 -16.22 16.28 1.52
C GLY A 118 -15.09 16.68 0.56
N VAL A 119 -14.12 15.80 0.34
CA VAL A 119 -12.97 16.06 -0.54
C VAL A 119 -13.44 16.14 -1.99
N HIS A 120 -12.99 17.14 -2.75
CA HIS A 120 -13.22 17.24 -4.19
C HIS A 120 -12.05 16.63 -4.93
N TYR A 121 -12.24 15.49 -5.60
CA TYR A 121 -11.12 14.73 -6.16
C TYR A 121 -11.44 14.00 -7.46
N ASP A 122 -10.37 13.60 -8.15
CA ASP A 122 -10.32 12.46 -9.07
C ASP A 122 -9.43 11.38 -8.44
N LEU A 123 -9.77 10.11 -8.65
CA LEU A 123 -9.02 8.98 -8.09
C LEU A 123 -8.83 7.92 -9.16
N GLU A 124 -7.57 7.63 -9.45
CA GLU A 124 -7.15 6.59 -10.38
C GLU A 124 -6.54 5.42 -9.63
N TRP A 125 -6.84 4.20 -10.10
CA TRP A 125 -6.36 2.97 -9.48
C TRP A 125 -5.53 2.13 -10.43
N ARG A 126 -4.51 1.48 -9.88
CA ARG A 126 -3.69 0.51 -10.60
C ARG A 126 -3.40 -0.71 -9.75
N VAL A 127 -3.76 -1.89 -10.27
CA VAL A 127 -3.38 -3.16 -9.67
C VAL A 127 -1.98 -3.54 -10.15
N ASP A 128 -0.98 -3.40 -9.28
CA ASP A 128 0.41 -3.76 -9.60
C ASP A 128 0.63 -5.27 -9.46
N GLY A 129 -0.15 -5.93 -8.61
CA GLY A 129 -0.11 -7.39 -8.45
C GLY A 129 -1.11 -7.88 -7.40
N ARG A 130 -1.68 -9.05 -7.66
CA ARG A 130 -2.55 -9.75 -6.69
C ARG A 130 -1.71 -10.54 -5.69
N PRO A 131 -2.19 -10.78 -4.46
CA PRO A 131 -1.51 -11.67 -3.53
C PRO A 131 -1.55 -13.10 -4.06
N PHE A 132 -0.51 -13.87 -3.77
CA PHE A 132 -0.47 -15.31 -4.07
C PHE A 132 0.22 -16.07 -2.94
N LEU A 133 -0.14 -17.33 -2.81
CA LEU A 133 0.42 -18.28 -1.86
C LEU A 133 0.69 -19.61 -2.56
N THR A 134 1.91 -20.09 -2.47
CA THR A 134 2.26 -21.46 -2.79
C THR A 134 2.06 -22.29 -1.53
N PRO A 135 1.14 -23.25 -1.49
CA PRO A 135 0.92 -24.08 -0.31
C PRO A 135 2.14 -24.95 -0.01
N ARG A 136 2.18 -25.51 1.20
CA ARG A 136 3.15 -26.55 1.51
C ARG A 136 2.95 -27.73 0.60
N GLY A 137 4.07 -28.28 0.10
CA GLY A 137 4.11 -29.42 -0.77
C GLY A 137 5.56 -29.78 -1.13
N ASP A 138 5.73 -30.69 -2.05
CA ASP A 138 7.02 -31.31 -2.39
C ASP A 138 8.14 -30.29 -2.66
N LEU A 139 7.86 -29.20 -3.36
CA LEU A 139 8.84 -28.16 -3.66
C LEU A 139 9.32 -27.44 -2.39
N VAL A 140 8.37 -27.02 -1.54
CA VAL A 140 8.70 -26.33 -0.30
C VAL A 140 9.48 -27.25 0.65
N ASP A 141 9.07 -28.50 0.76
CA ASP A 141 9.71 -29.49 1.61
C ASP A 141 11.12 -29.87 1.10
N ALA A 142 11.29 -29.98 -0.22
CA ALA A 142 12.60 -30.21 -0.83
C ALA A 142 13.57 -29.06 -0.55
N ILE A 143 13.11 -27.80 -0.71
CA ILE A 143 13.92 -26.61 -0.40
C ILE A 143 14.26 -26.56 1.09
N ALA A 144 13.30 -26.79 1.98
CA ALA A 144 13.55 -26.81 3.41
C ALA A 144 14.58 -27.88 3.84
N LYS A 145 14.46 -29.10 3.29
CA LYS A 145 15.43 -30.18 3.51
C LYS A 145 16.82 -29.82 3.00
N ALA A 146 16.93 -29.24 1.80
CA ALA A 146 18.21 -28.81 1.23
C ALA A 146 18.88 -27.72 2.11
N ILE A 147 18.13 -26.72 2.53
CA ILE A 147 18.62 -25.68 3.44
C ILE A 147 19.12 -26.32 4.75
N LYS A 148 18.30 -27.18 5.37
CA LYS A 148 18.66 -27.85 6.62
C LYS A 148 19.95 -28.68 6.49
N SER A 149 20.10 -29.41 5.38
CA SER A 149 21.27 -30.27 5.16
C SER A 149 22.57 -29.47 4.97
N VAL A 150 22.50 -28.28 4.38
CA VAL A 150 23.69 -27.45 4.08
C VAL A 150 24.02 -26.50 5.22
N THR A 151 23.01 -25.89 5.85
CA THR A 151 23.21 -24.82 6.83
C THR A 151 22.94 -25.24 8.28
N GLY A 152 22.27 -26.37 8.49
CA GLY A 152 21.78 -26.78 9.81
C GLY A 152 20.58 -25.98 10.32
N VAL A 153 20.07 -25.00 9.53
CA VAL A 153 19.01 -24.08 9.94
C VAL A 153 17.63 -24.65 9.59
N ASP A 154 16.67 -24.54 10.51
CA ASP A 154 15.27 -24.76 10.22
C ASP A 154 14.68 -23.48 9.63
N THR A 155 14.13 -23.57 8.43
CA THR A 155 13.62 -22.44 7.66
C THR A 155 12.16 -22.16 8.00
N GLU A 156 11.78 -20.88 8.04
CA GLU A 156 10.40 -20.43 8.22
C GLU A 156 9.77 -20.05 6.88
N LEU A 157 8.46 -20.33 6.71
CA LEU A 157 7.70 -19.86 5.57
C LEU A 157 7.20 -18.43 5.81
N SER A 158 7.22 -17.60 4.77
CA SER A 158 6.82 -16.20 4.92
C SER A 158 6.28 -15.62 3.61
N THR A 159 5.30 -14.75 3.74
CA THR A 159 4.73 -13.94 2.66
C THR A 159 5.10 -12.46 2.74
N THR A 160 5.97 -12.09 3.69
CA THR A 160 6.41 -10.71 3.89
C THR A 160 7.32 -10.21 2.76
N GLY A 161 7.49 -8.88 2.67
CA GLY A 161 8.36 -8.23 1.69
C GLY A 161 7.62 -7.65 0.50
N GLY A 162 8.37 -7.30 -0.53
CA GLY A 162 7.86 -6.76 -1.79
C GLY A 162 7.22 -7.83 -2.68
N THR A 163 6.68 -7.42 -3.81
CA THR A 163 6.18 -8.36 -4.82
C THR A 163 7.33 -9.06 -5.56
N SER A 164 7.04 -10.14 -6.28
CA SER A 164 8.02 -10.96 -6.99
C SER A 164 7.42 -11.45 -8.32
N ASP A 165 8.25 -11.60 -9.32
CA ASP A 165 7.87 -12.18 -10.62
C ASP A 165 7.60 -13.69 -10.53
N GLY A 166 7.93 -14.34 -9.42
CA GLY A 166 7.55 -15.73 -9.12
C GLY A 166 6.04 -16.01 -9.21
N ARG A 167 5.20 -14.96 -9.23
CA ARG A 167 3.74 -15.09 -9.49
C ARG A 167 3.37 -15.49 -10.93
N PHE A 168 4.34 -15.46 -11.84
CA PHE A 168 4.14 -15.81 -13.26
C PHE A 168 4.68 -17.19 -13.63
N ILE A 169 5.24 -17.93 -12.64
CA ILE A 169 5.85 -19.24 -12.83
C ILE A 169 4.91 -20.36 -12.38
#